data_a5e52c9faf1595533fb0c95a667f6203
#
_entry.id   a5e52c9faf1595533fb0c95a667f6203
#
_cell.length_a   1.000
_cell.length_b   1.000
_cell.length_c   1.000
_cell.angle_alpha   90.00
_cell.angle_beta   90.00
_cell.angle_gamma   90.00
#
_symmetry.space_group_name_H-M   'P 1'
#
loop_
_entity.id
_entity.type
_entity.pdbx_description
1 polymer ?
#
loop_
_entity_poly.entity_id
_entity_poly.type
_entity_poly.pdbx_seq_one_letter_code
_entity_poly.pdbx_strand_id
1 'polypeptide(L)'
;NIAVELASDKEETNSILRDLGLPVPKQIMVRTKRDAVRAANRIGFPVVTKPLDGNHGRGVAINLRTDEEVEVGFAKAAEHGRTTIVEGYIEGFDHRLLVVDGELVAAAKRVPGHVVGDGEHSLEWLVDKVNEDPRRGVGHEKVLTRLEFDHQAERLLAKLGYDRETVPADGEMVYLRSTANLSTGGTAIDVTDIIHPDNREMAIRAIKAIDLDIGGVDFLTRDISE
;
A
#
# COMPACT_ATOMS: atom_id res chain seq x y z
N ASN A 1 22.95 12.42 5.73
CA ASN A 1 23.40 11.05 6.02
C ASN A 1 23.16 10.20 4.78
N ILE A 2 24.21 9.60 4.23
CA ILE A 2 24.18 8.82 2.97
C ILE A 2 23.12 7.71 3.04
N ALA A 3 23.00 6.99 4.16
CA ALA A 3 22.00 5.94 4.34
C ALA A 3 20.56 6.45 4.19
N VAL A 4 20.26 7.64 4.72
CA VAL A 4 18.92 8.25 4.60
C VAL A 4 18.64 8.72 3.17
N GLU A 5 19.64 9.27 2.47
CA GLU A 5 19.52 9.66 1.06
C GLU A 5 19.26 8.41 0.19
N LEU A 6 20.03 7.34 0.43
CA LEU A 6 19.87 6.06 -0.25
C LEU A 6 18.47 5.46 -0.01
N ALA A 7 18.00 5.45 1.24
CA ALA A 7 16.66 4.97 1.59
C ALA A 7 15.53 5.80 0.95
N SER A 8 15.80 7.05 0.59
CA SER A 8 14.86 7.94 -0.09
C SER A 8 14.78 7.65 -1.60
N ASP A 9 15.81 7.05 -2.19
CA ASP A 9 15.83 6.62 -3.59
C ASP A 9 15.30 5.19 -3.73
N LYS A 10 14.07 5.08 -4.22
CA LYS A 10 13.39 3.78 -4.37
C LYS A 10 14.07 2.85 -5.39
N GLU A 11 14.75 3.40 -6.38
CA GLU A 11 15.41 2.61 -7.41
C GLU A 11 16.74 2.04 -6.90
N GLU A 12 17.57 2.87 -6.30
CA GLU A 12 18.83 2.44 -5.69
C GLU A 12 18.58 1.44 -4.57
N THR A 13 17.63 1.73 -3.67
CA THR A 13 17.22 0.80 -2.61
C THR A 13 16.81 -0.55 -3.17
N ASN A 14 15.91 -0.60 -4.15
CA ASN A 14 15.47 -1.86 -4.74
C ASN A 14 16.60 -2.60 -5.48
N SER A 15 17.56 -1.88 -6.09
CA SER A 15 18.72 -2.51 -6.70
C SER A 15 19.60 -3.22 -5.68
N ILE A 16 19.93 -2.54 -4.58
CA ILE A 16 20.73 -3.12 -3.48
C ILE A 16 20.04 -4.35 -2.88
N LEU A 17 18.75 -4.24 -2.57
CA LEU A 17 18.00 -5.35 -2.00
C LEU A 17 17.94 -6.56 -2.94
N ARG A 18 17.81 -6.32 -4.24
CA ARG A 18 17.82 -7.38 -5.27
C ARG A 18 19.18 -8.06 -5.37
N ASP A 19 20.28 -7.29 -5.36
CA ASP A 19 21.65 -7.81 -5.42
C ASP A 19 21.99 -8.67 -4.19
N LEU A 20 21.34 -8.41 -3.06
CA LEU A 20 21.43 -9.23 -1.85
C LEU A 20 20.47 -10.43 -1.84
N GLY A 21 19.74 -10.66 -2.93
CA GLY A 21 18.81 -11.76 -3.07
C GLY A 21 17.52 -11.61 -2.27
N LEU A 22 17.18 -10.38 -1.82
CA LEU A 22 15.90 -10.10 -1.19
C LEU A 22 14.78 -9.99 -2.23
N PRO A 23 13.57 -10.44 -1.92
CA PRO A 23 12.45 -10.46 -2.85
C PRO A 23 11.86 -9.06 -3.02
N VAL A 24 12.36 -8.33 -4.00
CA VAL A 24 11.81 -7.04 -4.41
C VAL A 24 11.08 -7.16 -5.75
N PRO A 25 10.01 -6.41 -6.00
CA PRO A 25 9.32 -6.46 -7.27
C PRO A 25 10.24 -6.04 -8.42
N LYS A 26 10.16 -6.75 -9.54
CA LYS A 26 10.81 -6.30 -10.77
C LYS A 26 10.17 -4.99 -11.21
N GLN A 27 10.98 -3.99 -11.51
CA GLN A 27 10.48 -2.67 -11.94
C GLN A 27 11.24 -2.17 -13.17
N ILE A 28 10.55 -1.41 -14.02
CA ILE A 28 11.12 -0.77 -15.20
C ILE A 28 10.55 0.64 -15.28
N MET A 29 11.44 1.63 -15.40
CA MET A 29 11.06 3.02 -15.63
C MET A 29 10.79 3.27 -17.10
N VAL A 30 9.70 3.97 -17.40
CA VAL A 30 9.22 4.25 -18.75
C VAL A 30 8.73 5.69 -18.88
N ARG A 31 8.78 6.22 -20.10
CA ARG A 31 8.32 7.58 -20.40
C ARG A 31 7.27 7.63 -21.52
N THR A 32 7.00 6.50 -22.15
CA THR A 32 5.97 6.40 -23.19
C THR A 32 5.04 5.24 -22.92
N LYS A 33 3.80 5.37 -23.39
CA LYS A 33 2.78 4.32 -23.33
C LYS A 33 3.26 3.01 -23.94
N ARG A 34 3.91 3.08 -25.11
CA ARG A 34 4.48 1.92 -25.81
C ARG A 34 5.54 1.19 -24.97
N ASP A 35 6.40 1.95 -24.27
CA ASP A 35 7.43 1.36 -23.42
C ASP A 35 6.80 0.76 -22.14
N ALA A 36 5.69 1.32 -21.63
CA ALA A 36 4.96 0.76 -20.51
C ALA A 36 4.40 -0.63 -20.84
N VAL A 37 3.78 -0.78 -22.00
CA VAL A 37 3.29 -2.10 -22.49
C VAL A 37 4.45 -3.09 -22.65
N ARG A 38 5.57 -2.67 -23.26
CA ARG A 38 6.75 -3.53 -23.40
C ARG A 38 7.33 -3.95 -22.05
N ALA A 39 7.37 -3.02 -21.09
CA ALA A 39 7.84 -3.30 -19.74
C ALA A 39 6.93 -4.31 -19.03
N ALA A 40 5.61 -4.16 -19.13
CA ALA A 40 4.64 -5.09 -18.56
C ALA A 40 4.81 -6.50 -19.14
N ASN A 41 4.93 -6.63 -20.45
CA ASN A 41 5.17 -7.92 -21.11
C ASN A 41 6.50 -8.55 -20.70
N ARG A 42 7.55 -7.75 -20.43
CA ARG A 42 8.85 -8.23 -19.97
C ARG A 42 8.84 -8.67 -18.50
N ILE A 43 8.10 -7.97 -17.65
CA ILE A 43 7.94 -8.29 -16.21
C ILE A 43 7.08 -9.52 -16.04
N GLY A 44 6.00 -9.61 -16.81
CA GLY A 44 4.93 -10.61 -16.70
C GLY A 44 3.73 -10.03 -15.92
N PHE A 45 2.52 -10.27 -16.46
CA PHE A 45 1.28 -9.85 -15.81
C PHE A 45 0.95 -10.69 -14.56
N PRO A 46 0.24 -10.12 -13.58
CA PRO A 46 -0.24 -8.75 -13.51
C PRO A 46 0.83 -7.75 -13.08
N VAL A 47 0.63 -6.46 -13.43
CA VAL A 47 1.56 -5.37 -13.11
C VAL A 47 0.86 -4.19 -12.43
N VAL A 48 1.68 -3.27 -11.92
CA VAL A 48 1.29 -1.98 -11.34
C VAL A 48 1.94 -0.87 -12.16
N THR A 49 1.24 0.22 -12.40
CA THR A 49 1.82 1.47 -12.90
C THR A 49 1.70 2.58 -11.86
N LYS A 50 2.77 3.33 -11.66
CA LYS A 50 2.81 4.45 -10.69
C LYS A 50 3.75 5.54 -11.17
N PRO A 51 3.52 6.82 -10.82
CA PRO A 51 4.50 7.88 -11.08
C PRO A 51 5.75 7.66 -10.21
N LEU A 52 6.92 8.01 -10.72
CA LEU A 52 8.20 7.90 -9.98
C LEU A 52 8.16 8.75 -8.70
N ASP A 53 7.71 10.00 -8.82
CA ASP A 53 7.69 10.99 -7.74
C ASP A 53 6.34 11.07 -7.01
N GLY A 54 5.48 10.05 -7.20
CA GLY A 54 4.12 10.04 -6.65
C GLY A 54 4.07 9.77 -5.15
N ASN A 55 3.24 10.55 -4.44
CA ASN A 55 2.93 10.38 -3.02
C ASN A 55 1.46 10.00 -2.81
N HIS A 56 1.15 9.33 -1.70
CA HIS A 56 -0.22 9.00 -1.26
C HIS A 56 -1.05 8.18 -2.26
N GLY A 57 -0.41 7.38 -3.13
CA GLY A 57 -1.11 6.53 -4.09
C GLY A 57 -1.74 7.27 -5.29
N ARG A 58 -1.43 8.55 -5.49
CA ARG A 58 -1.91 9.31 -6.65
C ARG A 58 -1.31 8.75 -7.93
N GLY A 59 -2.14 8.58 -8.96
CA GLY A 59 -1.69 8.05 -10.26
C GLY A 59 -1.34 6.57 -10.26
N VAL A 60 -1.54 5.84 -9.18
CA VAL A 60 -1.30 4.39 -9.10
C VAL A 60 -2.46 3.62 -9.72
N ALA A 61 -2.14 2.63 -10.54
CA ALA A 61 -3.07 1.62 -11.04
C ALA A 61 -2.48 0.23 -10.77
N ILE A 62 -3.25 -0.64 -10.14
CA ILE A 62 -2.81 -1.95 -9.64
C ILE A 62 -3.54 -3.09 -10.34
N ASN A 63 -2.90 -4.27 -10.33
CA ASN A 63 -3.46 -5.52 -10.85
C ASN A 63 -3.87 -5.42 -12.33
N LEU A 64 -3.04 -4.76 -13.14
CA LEU A 64 -3.25 -4.60 -14.57
C LEU A 64 -2.86 -5.91 -15.27
N ARG A 65 -3.75 -6.45 -16.10
CA ARG A 65 -3.65 -7.80 -16.68
C ARG A 65 -3.57 -7.81 -18.19
N THR A 66 -3.83 -6.66 -18.84
CA THR A 66 -3.81 -6.53 -20.30
C THR A 66 -3.01 -5.30 -20.72
N ASP A 67 -2.60 -5.29 -21.99
CA ASP A 67 -1.89 -4.15 -22.59
C ASP A 67 -2.73 -2.87 -22.52
N GLU A 68 -4.03 -2.97 -22.76
CA GLU A 68 -4.97 -1.84 -22.71
C GLU A 68 -5.08 -1.27 -21.29
N GLU A 69 -5.14 -2.13 -20.27
CA GLU A 69 -5.16 -1.69 -18.88
C GLU A 69 -3.85 -0.97 -18.50
N VAL A 70 -2.71 -1.46 -19.00
CA VAL A 70 -1.40 -0.81 -18.81
C VAL A 70 -1.36 0.55 -19.49
N GLU A 71 -1.92 0.69 -20.68
CA GLU A 71 -2.02 1.97 -21.38
C GLU A 71 -2.83 3.01 -20.58
N VAL A 72 -3.97 2.59 -20.02
CA VAL A 72 -4.80 3.43 -19.15
C VAL A 72 -4.07 3.78 -17.86
N GLY A 73 -3.43 2.79 -17.24
CA GLY A 73 -2.64 2.98 -16.04
C GLY A 73 -1.45 3.92 -16.24
N PHE A 74 -0.75 3.81 -17.39
CA PHE A 74 0.32 4.73 -17.75
C PHE A 74 -0.20 6.17 -17.90
N ALA A 75 -1.33 6.36 -18.62
CA ALA A 75 -1.91 7.70 -18.81
C ALA A 75 -2.24 8.36 -17.46
N LYS A 76 -2.82 7.60 -16.53
CA LYS A 76 -3.12 8.06 -15.17
C LYS A 76 -1.86 8.42 -14.37
N ALA A 77 -0.79 7.64 -14.49
CA ALA A 77 0.49 7.92 -13.83
C ALA A 77 1.17 9.17 -14.43
N ALA A 78 1.09 9.34 -15.74
CA ALA A 78 1.68 10.46 -16.47
C ALA A 78 1.05 11.84 -16.15
N GLU A 79 -0.17 11.87 -15.59
CA GLU A 79 -0.78 13.11 -15.06
C GLU A 79 -0.02 13.66 -13.84
N HIS A 80 0.77 12.80 -13.16
CA HIS A 80 1.44 13.12 -11.91
C HIS A 80 2.97 13.16 -12.00
N GLY A 81 3.55 12.88 -13.18
CA GLY A 81 4.98 12.91 -13.36
C GLY A 81 5.43 12.51 -14.77
N ARG A 82 6.67 12.87 -15.11
CA ARG A 82 7.24 12.58 -16.45
C ARG A 82 7.70 11.14 -16.62
N THR A 83 7.96 10.44 -15.52
CA THR A 83 8.46 9.06 -15.51
C THR A 83 7.48 8.18 -14.76
N THR A 84 7.08 7.10 -15.39
CA THR A 84 6.20 6.07 -14.81
C THR A 84 7.03 4.83 -14.51
N ILE A 85 6.80 4.22 -13.36
CA ILE A 85 7.32 2.90 -13.00
C ILE A 85 6.26 1.87 -13.38
N VAL A 86 6.68 0.83 -14.11
CA VAL A 86 5.92 -0.41 -14.27
C VAL A 86 6.60 -1.47 -13.40
N GLU A 87 5.85 -2.06 -12.48
CA GLU A 87 6.39 -3.09 -11.57
C GLU A 87 5.48 -4.31 -11.49
N GLY A 88 6.05 -5.48 -11.12
CA GLY A 88 5.28 -6.70 -10.89
C GLY A 88 4.30 -6.50 -9.75
N TYR A 89 3.04 -6.90 -9.96
CA TYR A 89 2.04 -6.89 -8.90
C TYR A 89 2.29 -8.03 -7.91
N ILE A 90 2.37 -7.68 -6.63
CA ILE A 90 2.46 -8.65 -5.52
C ILE A 90 1.10 -8.66 -4.84
N GLU A 91 0.46 -9.81 -4.86
CA GLU A 91 -0.79 -10.02 -4.12
C GLU A 91 -0.48 -10.28 -2.65
N GLY A 92 -1.13 -9.51 -1.77
CA GLY A 92 -0.95 -9.67 -0.34
C GLY A 92 -1.44 -8.47 0.44
N PHE A 93 -1.33 -8.62 1.75
CA PHE A 93 -1.60 -7.56 2.69
C PHE A 93 -0.33 -6.73 2.93
N ASP A 94 -0.55 -5.46 3.16
CA ASP A 94 0.51 -4.50 3.44
C ASP A 94 0.91 -4.57 4.92
N HIS A 95 2.21 -4.78 5.16
CA HIS A 95 2.78 -4.83 6.50
C HIS A 95 3.88 -3.77 6.63
N ARG A 96 4.00 -3.20 7.81
CA ARG A 96 5.10 -2.34 8.21
C ARG A 96 5.92 -3.04 9.27
N LEU A 97 7.18 -3.35 8.96
CA LEU A 97 8.13 -4.02 9.83
C LEU A 97 9.14 -2.98 10.32
N LEU A 98 9.18 -2.73 11.61
CA LEU A 98 10.11 -1.77 12.23
C LEU A 98 11.34 -2.49 12.77
N VAL A 99 12.50 -2.11 12.27
CA VAL A 99 13.79 -2.60 12.73
C VAL A 99 14.53 -1.45 13.44
N VAL A 100 15.06 -1.74 14.60
CA VAL A 100 15.85 -0.80 15.41
C VAL A 100 17.11 -1.54 15.88
N ASP A 101 18.27 -0.95 15.65
CA ASP A 101 19.58 -1.49 16.05
C ASP A 101 19.78 -2.97 15.64
N GLY A 102 19.31 -3.29 14.43
CA GLY A 102 19.44 -4.63 13.86
C GLY A 102 18.45 -5.67 14.40
N GLU A 103 17.47 -5.28 15.20
CA GLU A 103 16.41 -6.13 15.72
C GLU A 103 15.03 -5.70 15.21
N LEU A 104 14.18 -6.65 14.85
CA LEU A 104 12.77 -6.38 14.55
C LEU A 104 12.03 -6.15 15.88
N VAL A 105 11.57 -4.93 16.09
CA VAL A 105 10.89 -4.52 17.33
C VAL A 105 9.36 -4.49 17.20
N ALA A 106 8.83 -4.34 15.98
CA ALA A 106 7.39 -4.35 15.73
C ALA A 106 7.07 -4.76 14.29
N ALA A 107 5.97 -5.47 14.11
CA ALA A 107 5.37 -5.75 12.81
C ALA A 107 3.87 -5.45 12.87
N ALA A 108 3.37 -4.67 11.93
CA ALA A 108 1.98 -4.27 11.85
C ALA A 108 1.40 -4.54 10.46
N LYS A 109 0.28 -5.26 10.41
CA LYS A 109 -0.56 -5.37 9.20
C LYS A 109 -1.35 -4.09 9.05
N ARG A 110 -1.14 -3.37 7.96
CA ARG A 110 -1.90 -2.15 7.64
C ARG A 110 -3.18 -2.54 6.88
N VAL A 111 -4.30 -2.00 7.31
CA VAL A 111 -5.60 -2.23 6.69
C VAL A 111 -6.15 -0.90 6.19
N PRO A 112 -6.60 -0.81 4.93
CA PRO A 112 -7.22 0.40 4.41
C PRO A 112 -8.42 0.82 5.25
N GLY A 113 -8.74 2.11 5.23
CA GLY A 113 -9.94 2.63 5.90
C GLY A 113 -11.19 1.90 5.41
N HIS A 114 -11.91 1.28 6.34
CA HIS A 114 -13.07 0.45 6.07
C HIS A 114 -14.07 0.50 7.23
N VAL A 115 -15.27 0.05 6.96
CA VAL A 115 -16.27 -0.32 7.97
C VAL A 115 -16.65 -1.79 7.78
N VAL A 116 -17.19 -2.40 8.81
CA VAL A 116 -17.75 -3.75 8.78
C VAL A 116 -19.26 -3.63 8.91
N GLY A 117 -19.99 -4.19 7.95
CA GLY A 117 -21.44 -4.26 7.96
C GLY A 117 -21.95 -5.05 9.16
N ASP A 118 -23.09 -4.66 9.67
CA ASP A 118 -23.82 -5.35 10.74
C ASP A 118 -25.20 -5.86 10.28
N GLY A 119 -25.53 -5.66 9.00
CA GLY A 119 -26.81 -6.05 8.41
C GLY A 119 -27.99 -5.15 8.81
N GLU A 120 -27.78 -4.10 9.60
CA GLU A 120 -28.84 -3.27 10.18
C GLU A 120 -28.69 -1.78 9.89
N HIS A 121 -27.42 -1.27 9.88
CA HIS A 121 -27.15 0.16 9.80
C HIS A 121 -26.52 0.55 8.44
N SER A 122 -26.79 1.79 8.03
CA SER A 122 -26.22 2.37 6.81
C SER A 122 -24.70 2.58 6.92
N LEU A 123 -24.04 2.69 5.79
CA LEU A 123 -22.61 3.02 5.71
C LEU A 123 -22.29 4.34 6.42
N GLU A 124 -23.15 5.34 6.32
CA GLU A 124 -22.98 6.63 7.03
C GLU A 124 -22.96 6.43 8.54
N TRP A 125 -23.92 5.69 9.09
CA TRP A 125 -23.97 5.38 10.51
C TRP A 125 -22.73 4.57 10.97
N LEU A 126 -22.33 3.56 10.19
CA LEU A 126 -21.16 2.73 10.50
C LEU A 126 -19.86 3.56 10.51
N VAL A 127 -19.71 4.50 9.58
CA VAL A 127 -18.56 5.42 9.56
C VAL A 127 -18.55 6.33 10.77
N ASP A 128 -19.69 6.90 11.13
CA ASP A 128 -19.82 7.74 12.33
C ASP A 128 -19.49 6.94 13.59
N LYS A 129 -19.96 5.70 13.67
CA LYS A 129 -19.67 4.79 14.79
C LYS A 129 -18.19 4.46 14.91
N VAL A 130 -17.52 4.17 13.81
CA VAL A 130 -16.05 3.95 13.77
C VAL A 130 -15.31 5.23 14.19
N ASN A 131 -15.81 6.39 13.84
CA ASN A 131 -15.22 7.68 14.17
C ASN A 131 -15.41 8.11 15.64
N GLU A 132 -16.26 7.42 16.41
CA GLU A 132 -16.38 7.61 17.87
C GLU A 132 -15.15 7.10 18.64
N ASP A 133 -14.30 6.25 18.01
CA ASP A 133 -13.06 5.79 18.63
C ASP A 133 -12.21 7.00 19.07
N PRO A 134 -11.90 7.15 20.38
CA PRO A 134 -11.15 8.30 20.89
C PRO A 134 -9.74 8.45 20.31
N ARG A 135 -9.21 7.39 19.69
CA ARG A 135 -7.92 7.41 18.98
C ARG A 135 -8.02 8.06 17.62
N ARG A 136 -9.22 8.30 17.06
CA ARG A 136 -9.43 8.94 15.75
C ARG A 136 -9.58 10.45 15.88
N GLY A 137 -8.90 11.18 15.03
CA GLY A 137 -8.94 12.65 14.96
C GLY A 137 -8.83 13.15 13.52
N VAL A 138 -8.89 14.46 13.35
CA VAL A 138 -8.70 15.13 12.06
C VAL A 138 -7.20 15.25 11.75
N GLY A 139 -6.81 14.83 10.55
CA GLY A 139 -5.41 14.88 10.14
C GLY A 139 -4.49 14.06 11.06
N HIS A 140 -3.47 14.69 11.63
CA HIS A 140 -2.48 14.05 12.50
C HIS A 140 -2.64 14.39 13.99
N GLU A 141 -3.80 14.87 14.40
CA GLU A 141 -4.04 15.24 15.81
C GLU A 141 -4.06 14.04 16.75
N LYS A 142 -4.40 12.87 16.23
CA LYS A 142 -4.46 11.61 16.97
C LYS A 142 -3.76 10.47 16.24
N VAL A 143 -3.67 9.33 16.89
CA VAL A 143 -3.00 8.12 16.37
C VAL A 143 -3.64 7.61 15.10
N LEU A 144 -4.97 7.70 14.99
CA LEU A 144 -5.75 7.29 13.83
C LEU A 144 -6.47 8.51 13.24
N THR A 145 -6.58 8.53 11.92
CA THR A 145 -7.37 9.53 11.19
C THR A 145 -8.82 9.08 11.06
N ARG A 146 -9.75 10.03 11.10
CA ARG A 146 -11.17 9.78 10.86
C ARG A 146 -11.40 9.26 9.45
N LEU A 147 -12.42 8.41 9.31
CA LEU A 147 -12.96 8.02 8.01
C LEU A 147 -13.83 9.15 7.47
N GLU A 148 -13.71 9.43 6.17
CA GLU A 148 -14.49 10.47 5.49
C GLU A 148 -15.01 9.96 4.15
N PHE A 149 -16.19 10.42 3.76
CA PHE A 149 -16.76 10.22 2.43
C PHE A 149 -16.23 11.28 1.47
N ASP A 150 -14.96 11.17 1.12
CA ASP A 150 -14.36 11.99 0.08
C ASP A 150 -14.56 11.39 -1.31
N HIS A 151 -14.07 12.07 -2.35
CA HIS A 151 -14.15 11.61 -3.73
C HIS A 151 -13.61 10.19 -3.96
N GLN A 152 -12.63 9.74 -3.17
CA GLN A 152 -12.09 8.39 -3.31
C GLN A 152 -13.06 7.36 -2.74
N ALA A 153 -13.59 7.60 -1.55
CA ALA A 153 -14.58 6.75 -0.91
C ALA A 153 -15.83 6.61 -1.81
N GLU A 154 -16.36 7.74 -2.29
CA GLU A 154 -17.53 7.76 -3.16
C GLU A 154 -17.35 6.93 -4.44
N ARG A 155 -16.15 7.02 -5.07
CA ARG A 155 -15.84 6.20 -6.25
C ARG A 155 -15.68 4.72 -5.96
N LEU A 156 -15.17 4.37 -4.77
CA LEU A 156 -15.06 2.96 -4.36
C LEU A 156 -16.44 2.37 -4.12
N LEU A 157 -17.31 3.09 -3.42
CA LEU A 157 -18.70 2.70 -3.17
C LEU A 157 -19.49 2.56 -4.48
N ALA A 158 -19.38 3.53 -5.39
CA ALA A 158 -20.06 3.49 -6.68
C ALA A 158 -19.68 2.26 -7.52
N LYS A 159 -18.43 1.76 -7.44
CA LYS A 159 -18.02 0.52 -8.13
C LYS A 159 -18.72 -0.73 -7.60
N LEU A 160 -19.14 -0.70 -6.33
CA LEU A 160 -19.92 -1.78 -5.71
C LEU A 160 -21.43 -1.59 -5.91
N GLY A 161 -21.85 -0.47 -6.49
CA GLY A 161 -23.26 -0.08 -6.56
C GLY A 161 -23.79 0.42 -5.23
N TYR A 162 -22.93 0.89 -4.34
CA TYR A 162 -23.23 1.38 -2.99
C TYR A 162 -23.23 2.89 -2.93
N ASP A 163 -24.00 3.41 -1.98
CA ASP A 163 -24.03 4.78 -1.53
C ASP A 163 -23.97 4.84 0.02
N ARG A 164 -24.09 6.02 0.61
CA ARG A 164 -24.01 6.22 2.06
C ARG A 164 -25.16 5.56 2.83
N GLU A 165 -26.35 5.48 2.20
CA GLU A 165 -27.55 4.88 2.77
C GLU A 165 -27.57 3.35 2.68
N THR A 166 -26.66 2.77 1.90
CA THR A 166 -26.57 1.31 1.71
C THR A 166 -26.28 0.62 3.05
N VAL A 167 -27.04 -0.44 3.35
CA VAL A 167 -26.85 -1.31 4.51
C VAL A 167 -26.04 -2.53 4.07
N PRO A 168 -24.75 -2.63 4.43
CA PRO A 168 -23.94 -3.80 4.10
C PRO A 168 -24.37 -5.03 4.88
N ALA A 169 -24.15 -6.22 4.31
CA ALA A 169 -24.43 -7.46 5.00
C ALA A 169 -23.60 -7.60 6.29
N ASP A 170 -24.08 -8.39 7.25
CA ASP A 170 -23.34 -8.68 8.47
C ASP A 170 -21.98 -9.32 8.17
N GLY A 171 -20.92 -8.76 8.73
CA GLY A 171 -19.54 -9.16 8.49
C GLY A 171 -18.94 -8.69 7.16
N GLU A 172 -19.69 -8.02 6.30
CA GLU A 172 -19.19 -7.48 5.05
C GLU A 172 -18.21 -6.32 5.29
N MET A 173 -16.99 -6.45 4.76
CA MET A 173 -15.99 -5.41 4.84
C MET A 173 -16.09 -4.45 3.65
N VAL A 174 -16.47 -3.20 3.91
CA VAL A 174 -16.61 -2.15 2.90
C VAL A 174 -15.46 -1.15 3.00
N TYR A 175 -14.59 -1.13 1.99
CA TYR A 175 -13.42 -0.26 1.97
C TYR A 175 -13.77 1.14 1.46
N LEU A 176 -13.35 2.16 2.21
CA LEU A 176 -13.44 3.57 1.86
C LEU A 176 -12.13 4.12 1.30
N ARG A 177 -11.07 3.33 1.37
CA ARG A 177 -9.72 3.65 0.87
C ARG A 177 -9.15 2.49 0.09
N SER A 178 -8.37 2.80 -0.94
CA SER A 178 -7.63 1.79 -1.72
C SER A 178 -6.22 1.53 -1.20
N THR A 179 -5.74 2.35 -0.27
CA THR A 179 -4.40 2.26 0.32
C THR A 179 -4.48 2.16 1.83
N ALA A 180 -3.58 1.38 2.41
CA ALA A 180 -3.56 1.07 3.85
C ALA A 180 -2.81 2.14 4.68
N ASN A 181 -3.02 3.43 4.38
CA ASN A 181 -2.36 4.51 5.09
C ASN A 181 -3.14 4.90 6.35
N LEU A 182 -2.45 4.96 7.49
CA LEU A 182 -3.03 5.44 8.75
C LEU A 182 -3.53 6.89 8.64
N SER A 183 -2.79 7.74 7.88
CA SER A 183 -3.14 9.15 7.65
C SER A 183 -4.42 9.37 6.82
N THR A 184 -5.00 8.32 6.26
CA THR A 184 -6.25 8.39 5.48
C THR A 184 -7.36 7.51 6.06
N GLY A 185 -7.29 7.21 7.35
CA GLY A 185 -8.32 6.44 8.07
C GLY A 185 -8.05 4.94 8.16
N GLY A 186 -6.91 4.45 7.62
CA GLY A 186 -6.49 3.07 7.79
C GLY A 186 -6.22 2.72 9.25
N THR A 187 -6.12 1.42 9.52
CA THR A 187 -5.78 0.87 10.84
C THR A 187 -4.55 -0.02 10.75
N ALA A 188 -3.98 -0.34 11.89
CA ALA A 188 -2.87 -1.28 12.01
C ALA A 188 -3.23 -2.37 13.02
N ILE A 189 -2.94 -3.61 12.66
CA ILE A 189 -3.08 -4.79 13.52
C ILE A 189 -1.67 -5.24 13.88
N ASP A 190 -1.38 -5.35 15.17
CA ASP A 190 -0.08 -5.88 15.63
C ASP A 190 0.02 -7.36 15.28
N VAL A 191 1.10 -7.71 14.58
CA VAL A 191 1.42 -9.08 14.16
C VAL A 191 2.84 -9.48 14.55
N THR A 192 3.43 -8.75 15.50
CA THR A 192 4.82 -8.92 15.93
C THR A 192 5.10 -10.34 16.43
N ASP A 193 4.17 -10.91 17.19
CA ASP A 193 4.36 -12.23 17.82
C ASP A 193 4.15 -13.39 16.86
N ILE A 194 3.49 -13.16 15.72
CA ILE A 194 3.16 -14.23 14.75
C ILE A 194 4.01 -14.19 13.48
N ILE A 195 4.91 -13.21 13.35
CA ILE A 195 5.74 -13.09 12.14
C ILE A 195 6.67 -14.28 11.98
N HIS A 196 6.72 -14.87 10.77
CA HIS A 196 7.64 -15.94 10.46
C HIS A 196 9.10 -15.50 10.64
N PRO A 197 9.99 -16.39 11.17
CA PRO A 197 11.41 -16.06 11.35
C PRO A 197 12.11 -15.58 10.06
N ASP A 198 11.79 -16.16 8.90
CA ASP A 198 12.38 -15.75 7.62
C ASP A 198 11.95 -14.34 7.22
N ASN A 199 10.68 -13.96 7.45
CA ASN A 199 10.18 -12.63 7.19
C ASN A 199 10.86 -11.59 8.12
N ARG A 200 11.08 -11.96 9.38
CA ARG A 200 11.86 -11.18 10.35
C ARG A 200 13.30 -10.94 9.85
N GLU A 201 13.98 -12.02 9.45
CA GLU A 201 15.35 -11.96 8.96
C GLU A 201 15.47 -11.13 7.68
N MET A 202 14.53 -11.26 6.75
CA MET A 202 14.50 -10.44 5.52
C MET A 202 14.40 -8.96 5.84
N ALA A 203 13.56 -8.55 6.80
CA ALA A 203 13.43 -7.15 7.21
C ALA A 203 14.74 -6.62 7.84
N ILE A 204 15.37 -7.39 8.72
CA ILE A 204 16.64 -7.04 9.34
C ILE A 204 17.75 -6.89 8.29
N ARG A 205 17.86 -7.82 7.35
CA ARG A 205 18.82 -7.75 6.25
C ARG A 205 18.59 -6.56 5.36
N ALA A 206 17.34 -6.20 5.08
CA ALA A 206 17.00 -5.03 4.26
C ALA A 206 17.49 -3.72 4.90
N ILE A 207 17.31 -3.55 6.21
CA ILE A 207 17.74 -2.36 6.95
C ILE A 207 19.27 -2.30 7.08
N LYS A 208 19.91 -3.42 7.39
CA LYS A 208 21.38 -3.53 7.43
C LYS A 208 22.05 -3.24 6.09
N ALA A 209 21.42 -3.65 4.99
CA ALA A 209 21.94 -3.41 3.64
C ALA A 209 22.07 -1.93 3.28
N ILE A 210 21.23 -1.09 3.89
CA ILE A 210 21.20 0.37 3.65
C ILE A 210 21.96 1.12 4.75
N ASP A 211 22.49 0.40 5.74
CA ASP A 211 23.24 0.96 6.89
C ASP A 211 22.39 1.94 7.73
N LEU A 212 21.14 1.55 8.02
CA LEU A 212 20.25 2.29 8.88
C LEU A 212 20.18 1.66 10.28
N ASP A 213 20.29 2.50 11.33
CA ASP A 213 20.07 2.08 12.72
C ASP A 213 18.58 1.86 13.00
N ILE A 214 17.73 2.70 12.39
CA ILE A 214 16.26 2.63 12.54
C ILE A 214 15.63 2.73 11.15
N GLY A 215 14.81 1.75 10.82
CA GLY A 215 14.10 1.77 9.55
C GLY A 215 12.84 0.94 9.54
N GLY A 216 11.90 1.33 8.69
CA GLY A 216 10.68 0.58 8.48
C GLY A 216 10.64 -0.01 7.08
N VAL A 217 10.48 -1.32 6.99
CA VAL A 217 10.32 -2.04 5.74
C VAL A 217 8.84 -2.20 5.41
N ASP A 218 8.45 -1.81 4.19
CA ASP A 218 7.14 -2.15 3.65
C ASP A 218 7.20 -3.56 3.05
N PHE A 219 6.34 -4.44 3.52
CA PHE A 219 6.36 -5.87 3.22
C PHE A 219 4.99 -6.33 2.73
N LEU A 220 4.94 -6.95 1.56
CA LEU A 220 3.70 -7.50 0.98
C LEU A 220 3.72 -9.02 1.06
N THR A 221 2.77 -9.60 1.75
CA THR A 221 2.56 -11.06 1.82
C THR A 221 1.10 -11.40 2.05
N ARG A 222 0.68 -12.58 1.57
CA ARG A 222 -0.67 -13.12 1.86
C ARG A 222 -0.78 -13.56 3.32
N ASP A 223 0.31 -14.09 3.87
CA ASP A 223 0.41 -14.50 5.27
C ASP A 223 1.79 -14.12 5.82
N ILE A 224 1.81 -13.37 6.93
CA ILE A 224 3.05 -12.95 7.58
C ILE A 224 3.65 -14.05 8.44
N SER A 225 2.88 -15.07 8.76
CA SER A 225 3.28 -16.21 9.60
C SER A 225 3.89 -17.37 8.82
N GLU A 226 3.97 -17.25 7.47
CA GLU A 226 4.56 -18.24 6.55
C GLU A 226 5.81 -17.75 5.84
#